data_89af34701b3900bb52c1424e69d39476
#
_entry.id   89af34701b3900bb52c1424e69d39476
#
_cell.length_a   1.000
_cell.length_b   1.000
_cell.length_c   1.000
_cell.angle_alpha   90.00
_cell.angle_beta   90.00
_cell.angle_gamma   90.00
#
_symmetry.space_group_name_H-M   'P 1'
#
loop_
_entity.id
_entity.type
_entity.pdbx_description
1 polymer ?
#
loop_
_entity_poly.entity_id
_entity_poly.type
_entity_poly.pdbx_seq_one_letter_code
_entity_poly.pdbx_strand_id
1 'polypeptide(L)'
;MRSHLAFVLTLCLLAGFAIPLAAQDKDTSEAAYIRSMELKWTESYKQRQVDILASLLANDFVITIEDGSTYSKTGYISHSAEPGVHVEVAEMSDLKVRMHGNAAVVTGAYHERGESNGKRYEYHDRFTDVWVKAGGKWQVVASHYSVPVK
;
A
#
# COMPACT_ATOMS: atom_id res chain seq x y z
N MET A 1 41.98 0.56 64.23
CA MET A 1 41.58 1.25 62.93
C MET A 1 40.98 0.17 62.04
N ARG A 2 39.65 0.16 61.91
CA ARG A 2 38.90 -0.78 61.05
C ARG A 2 38.14 0.08 60.05
N SER A 3 38.57 0.04 58.76
CA SER A 3 37.90 0.68 57.60
C SER A 3 36.71 -0.17 57.19
N HIS A 4 35.50 0.41 57.25
CA HIS A 4 34.30 -0.15 56.62
C HIS A 4 34.18 0.41 55.23
N LEU A 5 34.40 -0.45 54.22
CA LEU A 5 34.17 -0.14 52.82
C LEU A 5 32.69 -0.43 52.53
N ALA A 6 31.91 0.63 52.32
CA ALA A 6 30.51 0.51 51.93
C ALA A 6 30.44 0.31 50.40
N PHE A 7 29.92 -0.86 50.01
CA PHE A 7 29.64 -1.21 48.62
C PHE A 7 28.25 -0.64 48.26
N VAL A 8 28.19 0.43 47.45
CA VAL A 8 26.94 0.96 46.90
C VAL A 8 26.62 0.15 45.66
N LEU A 9 25.60 -0.71 45.73
CA LEU A 9 25.07 -1.48 44.62
C LEU A 9 24.08 -0.58 43.84
N THR A 10 24.50 -0.02 42.71
CA THR A 10 23.63 0.74 41.82
C THR A 10 22.79 -0.23 40.98
N LEU A 11 21.50 -0.37 41.33
CA LEU A 11 20.53 -1.19 40.63
C LEU A 11 20.01 -0.38 39.39
N CYS A 12 20.55 -0.64 38.20
CA CYS A 12 20.02 -0.10 36.97
C CYS A 12 18.69 -0.79 36.64
N LEU A 13 17.57 -0.12 36.89
CA LEU A 13 16.24 -0.51 36.36
C LEU A 13 16.22 -0.34 34.85
N LEU A 14 16.40 -1.38 34.10
CA LEU A 14 16.04 -1.47 32.70
C LEU A 14 14.52 -1.56 32.59
N ALA A 15 13.86 -0.41 32.42
CA ALA A 15 12.46 -0.35 32.03
C ALA A 15 12.35 -0.81 30.58
N GLY A 16 12.22 -2.11 30.36
CA GLY A 16 11.90 -2.69 29.06
C GLY A 16 10.49 -2.23 28.67
N PHE A 17 10.37 -1.40 27.64
CA PHE A 17 9.09 -1.12 26.99
C PHE A 17 8.61 -2.41 26.30
N ALA A 18 7.84 -3.22 27.02
CA ALA A 18 7.11 -4.32 26.43
C ALA A 18 5.96 -3.74 25.58
N ILE A 19 6.10 -3.78 24.26
CA ILE A 19 4.99 -3.52 23.35
C ILE A 19 3.94 -4.60 23.64
N PRO A 20 2.68 -4.24 23.94
CA PRO A 20 1.67 -5.25 24.25
C PRO A 20 1.46 -6.16 23.04
N LEU A 21 1.53 -7.47 23.25
CA LEU A 21 1.39 -8.52 22.23
C LEU A 21 0.11 -8.33 21.37
N ALA A 22 -0.98 -7.86 21.99
CA ALA A 22 -2.24 -7.56 21.30
C ALA A 22 -2.13 -6.42 20.23
N ALA A 23 -1.21 -5.46 20.41
CA ALA A 23 -0.98 -4.41 19.41
C ALA A 23 -0.21 -4.98 18.19
N GLN A 24 0.74 -5.88 18.43
CA GLN A 24 1.51 -6.53 17.38
C GLN A 24 0.64 -7.46 16.52
N ASP A 25 -0.26 -8.23 17.14
CA ASP A 25 -1.20 -9.11 16.43
C ASP A 25 -2.19 -8.30 15.56
N LYS A 26 -2.66 -7.15 16.07
CA LYS A 26 -3.55 -6.25 15.33
C LYS A 26 -2.84 -5.65 14.11
N ASP A 27 -1.64 -5.14 14.25
CA ASP A 27 -0.88 -4.57 13.14
C ASP A 27 -0.59 -5.62 12.05
N THR A 28 -0.32 -6.86 12.45
CA THR A 28 -0.12 -7.96 11.51
C THR A 28 -1.40 -8.31 10.74
N SER A 29 -2.55 -8.35 11.41
CA SER A 29 -3.84 -8.63 10.77
C SER A 29 -4.30 -7.51 9.84
N GLU A 30 -4.11 -6.23 10.21
CA GLU A 30 -4.43 -5.08 9.36
C GLU A 30 -3.48 -5.00 8.14
N ALA A 31 -2.20 -5.31 8.30
CA ALA A 31 -1.26 -5.40 7.18
C ALA A 31 -1.65 -6.51 6.18
N ALA A 32 -2.09 -7.67 6.68
CA ALA A 32 -2.61 -8.75 5.84
C ALA A 32 -3.90 -8.34 5.11
N TYR A 33 -4.79 -7.62 5.79
CA TYR A 33 -6.00 -7.07 5.19
C TYR A 33 -5.68 -6.08 4.06
N ILE A 34 -4.76 -5.11 4.29
CA ILE A 34 -4.35 -4.14 3.25
C ILE A 34 -3.72 -4.87 2.06
N ARG A 35 -2.85 -5.86 2.31
CA ARG A 35 -2.30 -6.70 1.24
C ARG A 35 -3.40 -7.35 0.39
N SER A 36 -4.45 -7.86 1.01
CA SER A 36 -5.59 -8.45 0.29
C SER A 36 -6.36 -7.42 -0.52
N MET A 37 -6.44 -6.16 -0.04
CA MET A 37 -7.09 -5.06 -0.76
C MET A 37 -6.28 -4.58 -1.97
N GLU A 38 -4.95 -4.60 -1.89
CA GLU A 38 -4.08 -4.35 -3.05
C GLU A 38 -4.32 -5.37 -4.17
N LEU A 39 -4.32 -6.65 -3.82
CA LEU A 39 -4.63 -7.72 -4.80
C LEU A 39 -6.04 -7.57 -5.37
N LYS A 40 -7.00 -7.20 -4.54
CA LYS A 40 -8.37 -6.93 -4.98
C LYS A 40 -8.44 -5.74 -5.93
N TRP A 41 -7.65 -4.68 -5.68
CA TRP A 41 -7.56 -3.53 -6.58
C TRP A 41 -7.07 -3.97 -7.96
N THR A 42 -5.93 -4.65 -8.03
CA THR A 42 -5.35 -5.17 -9.27
C THR A 42 -6.33 -6.03 -10.06
N GLU A 43 -6.99 -6.98 -9.39
CA GLU A 43 -7.97 -7.86 -10.04
C GLU A 43 -9.21 -7.08 -10.52
N SER A 44 -9.69 -6.14 -9.72
CA SER A 44 -10.84 -5.30 -10.09
C SER A 44 -10.53 -4.39 -11.28
N TYR A 45 -9.30 -3.87 -11.36
CA TYR A 45 -8.83 -3.10 -12.51
C TYR A 45 -8.81 -3.98 -13.78
N LYS A 46 -8.15 -5.13 -13.71
CA LYS A 46 -8.07 -6.10 -14.82
C LYS A 46 -9.45 -6.51 -15.32
N GLN A 47 -10.39 -6.75 -14.42
CA GLN A 47 -11.75 -7.17 -14.75
C GLN A 47 -12.72 -6.01 -15.00
N ARG A 48 -12.26 -4.75 -14.93
CA ARG A 48 -13.06 -3.53 -15.12
C ARG A 48 -14.26 -3.42 -14.16
N GLN A 49 -14.06 -3.88 -12.94
CA GLN A 49 -15.07 -3.84 -11.86
C GLN A 49 -15.06 -2.46 -11.19
N VAL A 50 -15.55 -1.45 -11.91
CA VAL A 50 -15.46 -0.02 -11.52
C VAL A 50 -16.09 0.29 -10.14
N ASP A 51 -17.16 -0.39 -9.76
CA ASP A 51 -17.80 -0.19 -8.44
C ASP A 51 -16.88 -0.65 -7.30
N ILE A 52 -16.16 -1.76 -7.51
CA ILE A 52 -15.18 -2.26 -6.54
C ILE A 52 -14.01 -1.30 -6.45
N LEU A 53 -13.44 -0.86 -7.60
CA LEU A 53 -12.40 0.17 -7.63
C LEU A 53 -12.85 1.42 -6.88
N ALA A 54 -14.03 1.96 -7.19
CA ALA A 54 -14.57 3.14 -6.52
C ALA A 54 -14.69 2.98 -4.99
N SER A 55 -14.97 1.77 -4.52
CA SER A 55 -15.10 1.47 -3.09
C SER A 55 -13.76 1.47 -2.34
N LEU A 56 -12.67 1.15 -3.02
CA LEU A 56 -11.31 1.09 -2.46
C LEU A 56 -10.67 2.47 -2.32
N LEU A 57 -11.06 3.42 -3.18
CA LEU A 57 -10.46 4.76 -3.28
C LEU A 57 -11.18 5.76 -2.38
N ALA A 58 -10.41 6.59 -1.66
CA ALA A 58 -10.94 7.73 -0.92
C ALA A 58 -11.51 8.81 -1.86
N ASN A 59 -12.34 9.72 -1.35
CA ASN A 59 -12.94 10.75 -2.19
C ASN A 59 -11.91 11.76 -2.73
N ASP A 60 -10.84 11.99 -1.98
CA ASP A 60 -9.71 12.86 -2.29
C ASP A 60 -8.51 12.08 -2.90
N PHE A 61 -8.73 10.86 -3.36
CA PHE A 61 -7.71 10.03 -3.99
C PHE A 61 -7.05 10.73 -5.18
N VAL A 62 -5.72 10.57 -5.24
CA VAL A 62 -4.89 10.99 -6.38
C VAL A 62 -3.95 9.85 -6.79
N ILE A 63 -3.77 9.68 -8.08
CA ILE A 63 -2.79 8.75 -8.64
C ILE A 63 -1.95 9.45 -9.71
N THR A 64 -0.64 9.18 -9.70
CA THR A 64 0.27 9.48 -10.81
C THR A 64 0.70 8.16 -11.44
N ILE A 65 0.47 8.02 -12.72
CA ILE A 65 0.84 6.82 -13.48
C ILE A 65 2.21 6.98 -14.16
N GLU A 66 2.69 5.95 -14.82
CA GLU A 66 4.06 5.81 -15.33
C GLU A 66 4.49 6.87 -16.35
N ASP A 67 3.57 7.49 -17.08
CA ASP A 67 3.84 8.58 -18.02
C ASP A 67 3.83 9.99 -17.38
N GLY A 68 3.59 10.04 -16.05
CA GLY A 68 3.46 11.28 -15.28
C GLY A 68 2.07 11.89 -15.26
N SER A 69 1.10 11.29 -15.93
CA SER A 69 -0.31 11.74 -15.89
C SER A 69 -0.88 11.54 -14.49
N THR A 70 -1.68 12.51 -14.05
CA THR A 70 -2.29 12.51 -12.72
C THR A 70 -3.80 12.49 -12.81
N TYR A 71 -4.44 11.62 -12.06
CA TYR A 71 -5.89 11.46 -12.02
C TYR A 71 -6.44 11.58 -10.60
N SER A 72 -7.60 12.22 -10.48
CA SER A 72 -8.48 12.10 -9.31
C SER A 72 -9.18 10.74 -9.32
N LYS A 73 -9.90 10.42 -8.24
CA LYS A 73 -10.75 9.21 -8.16
C LYS A 73 -11.66 9.05 -9.40
N THR A 74 -12.41 10.11 -9.75
CA THR A 74 -13.32 10.06 -10.90
C THR A 74 -12.56 9.87 -12.20
N GLY A 75 -11.45 10.59 -12.39
CA GLY A 75 -10.59 10.45 -13.56
C GLY A 75 -10.03 9.05 -13.72
N TYR A 76 -9.51 8.46 -12.63
CA TYR A 76 -8.98 7.10 -12.65
C TYR A 76 -10.05 6.04 -12.95
N ILE A 77 -11.25 6.16 -12.35
CA ILE A 77 -12.37 5.26 -12.65
C ILE A 77 -12.78 5.35 -14.13
N SER A 78 -12.85 6.56 -14.68
CA SER A 78 -13.15 6.77 -16.11
C SER A 78 -12.07 6.16 -17.00
N HIS A 79 -10.79 6.37 -16.67
CA HIS A 79 -9.65 5.79 -17.38
C HIS A 79 -9.69 4.25 -17.34
N SER A 80 -9.95 3.65 -16.17
CA SER A 80 -10.08 2.20 -16.01
C SER A 80 -11.24 1.58 -16.78
N ALA A 81 -12.22 2.39 -17.15
CA ALA A 81 -13.41 1.97 -17.90
C ALA A 81 -13.32 2.24 -19.42
N GLU A 82 -12.20 2.79 -19.91
CA GLU A 82 -12.06 3.15 -21.32
C GLU A 82 -12.30 1.97 -22.25
N PRO A 83 -13.19 2.13 -23.28
CA PRO A 83 -13.36 1.11 -24.28
C PRO A 83 -12.08 0.99 -25.14
N GLY A 84 -11.75 -0.22 -25.57
CA GLY A 84 -10.57 -0.49 -26.39
C GLY A 84 -9.30 -0.81 -25.60
N VAL A 85 -9.33 -0.75 -24.25
CA VAL A 85 -8.26 -1.26 -23.40
C VAL A 85 -8.61 -2.67 -22.95
N HIS A 86 -7.72 -3.62 -23.17
CA HIS A 86 -7.83 -5.00 -22.73
C HIS A 86 -6.58 -5.40 -21.96
N VAL A 87 -6.72 -5.62 -20.67
CA VAL A 87 -5.63 -6.05 -19.77
C VAL A 87 -5.55 -7.58 -19.77
N GLU A 88 -4.48 -8.14 -20.29
CA GLU A 88 -4.23 -9.58 -20.31
C GLU A 88 -3.60 -10.05 -19.00
N VAL A 89 -2.61 -9.31 -18.54
CA VAL A 89 -1.85 -9.56 -17.30
C VAL A 89 -1.89 -8.31 -16.45
N ALA A 90 -2.15 -8.47 -15.17
CA ALA A 90 -1.98 -7.46 -14.13
C ALA A 90 -1.55 -8.20 -12.86
N GLU A 91 -0.31 -8.03 -12.44
CA GLU A 91 0.31 -8.78 -11.36
C GLU A 91 1.12 -7.88 -10.45
N MET A 92 0.98 -8.10 -9.15
CA MET A 92 1.82 -7.47 -8.14
C MET A 92 2.82 -8.46 -7.57
N SER A 93 4.03 -7.99 -7.32
CA SER A 93 5.08 -8.75 -6.64
C SER A 93 5.87 -7.88 -5.66
N ASP A 94 6.67 -8.49 -4.81
CA ASP A 94 7.51 -7.81 -3.80
C ASP A 94 6.71 -6.84 -2.90
N LEU A 95 5.45 -7.18 -2.60
CA LEU A 95 4.55 -6.37 -1.77
C LEU A 95 5.06 -6.25 -0.33
N LYS A 96 5.25 -5.02 0.12
CA LYS A 96 5.64 -4.66 1.49
C LYS A 96 4.67 -3.66 2.07
N VAL A 97 3.96 -4.05 3.12
CA VAL A 97 3.04 -3.19 3.86
C VAL A 97 3.71 -2.70 5.14
N ARG A 98 3.75 -1.40 5.35
CA ARG A 98 4.28 -0.74 6.55
C ARG A 98 3.17 0.01 7.24
N MET A 99 2.83 -0.43 8.45
CA MET A 99 1.76 0.16 9.26
C MET A 99 2.27 1.37 10.05
N HIS A 100 1.47 2.43 10.10
CA HIS A 100 1.71 3.67 10.84
C HIS A 100 0.41 4.13 11.53
N GLY A 101 -0.08 3.33 12.49
CA GLY A 101 -1.36 3.58 13.14
C GLY A 101 -2.53 3.47 12.15
N ASN A 102 -3.23 4.58 11.90
CA ASN A 102 -4.32 4.64 10.92
C ASN A 102 -3.86 4.92 9.48
N ALA A 103 -2.57 4.86 9.20
CA ALA A 103 -2.02 4.95 7.86
C ALA A 103 -1.16 3.71 7.56
N ALA A 104 -1.06 3.34 6.29
CA ALA A 104 -0.13 2.34 5.80
C ALA A 104 0.50 2.79 4.50
N VAL A 105 1.79 2.47 4.34
CA VAL A 105 2.52 2.65 3.09
C VAL A 105 2.77 1.27 2.49
N VAL A 106 2.30 1.07 1.27
CA VAL A 106 2.51 -0.15 0.50
C VAL A 106 3.48 0.14 -0.64
N THR A 107 4.47 -0.71 -0.80
CA THR A 107 5.38 -0.65 -1.94
C THR A 107 5.46 -2.01 -2.61
N GLY A 108 5.66 -2.02 -3.92
CA GLY A 108 5.77 -3.26 -4.67
C GLY A 108 6.31 -3.04 -6.08
N ALA A 109 6.29 -4.13 -6.85
CA ALA A 109 6.46 -4.12 -8.29
C ALA A 109 5.12 -4.48 -8.94
N TYR A 110 4.83 -3.86 -10.07
CA TYR A 110 3.63 -4.09 -10.86
C TYR A 110 4.04 -4.46 -12.29
N HIS A 111 3.41 -5.50 -12.82
CA HIS A 111 3.56 -5.92 -14.19
C HIS A 111 2.19 -5.90 -14.86
N GLU A 112 2.07 -5.15 -15.92
CA GLU A 112 0.89 -5.11 -16.75
C GLU A 112 1.25 -5.34 -18.22
N ARG A 113 0.43 -6.15 -18.90
CA ARG A 113 0.48 -6.37 -20.33
C ARG A 113 -0.93 -6.41 -20.88
N GLY A 114 -1.10 -5.84 -22.05
CA GLY A 114 -2.40 -5.81 -22.70
C GLY A 114 -2.38 -5.21 -24.09
N GLU A 115 -3.55 -4.77 -24.50
CA GLU A 115 -3.75 -4.07 -25.76
C GLU A 115 -4.61 -2.82 -25.53
N SER A 116 -4.20 -1.71 -26.12
CA SER A 116 -4.95 -0.45 -26.14
C SER A 116 -5.14 0.02 -27.58
N ASN A 117 -6.40 0.09 -28.04
CA ASN A 117 -6.76 0.50 -29.39
C ASN A 117 -5.98 -0.23 -30.49
N GLY A 118 -5.82 -1.55 -30.35
CA GLY A 118 -5.10 -2.42 -31.32
C GLY A 118 -3.58 -2.39 -31.18
N LYS A 119 -3.02 -1.66 -30.19
CA LYS A 119 -1.59 -1.60 -29.93
C LYS A 119 -1.25 -2.35 -28.64
N ARG A 120 -0.34 -3.30 -28.72
CA ARG A 120 0.17 -4.01 -27.53
C ARG A 120 1.05 -3.10 -26.69
N TYR A 121 0.94 -3.26 -25.39
CA TYR A 121 1.80 -2.59 -24.39
C TYR A 121 2.24 -3.56 -23.31
N GLU A 122 3.34 -3.23 -22.62
CA GLU A 122 3.85 -3.93 -21.46
C GLU A 122 4.58 -2.95 -20.54
N TYR A 123 4.22 -2.95 -19.25
CA TYR A 123 4.80 -2.09 -18.23
C TYR A 123 5.38 -2.95 -17.10
N HIS A 124 6.54 -2.51 -16.59
CA HIS A 124 7.16 -3.05 -15.40
C HIS A 124 7.49 -1.89 -14.47
N ASP A 125 6.65 -1.67 -13.48
CA ASP A 125 6.68 -0.48 -12.65
C ASP A 125 7.08 -0.81 -11.20
N ARG A 126 7.53 0.23 -10.50
CA ARG A 126 7.52 0.28 -9.04
C ARG A 126 6.39 1.19 -8.60
N PHE A 127 5.73 0.82 -7.52
CA PHE A 127 4.64 1.66 -7.00
C PHE A 127 4.78 1.91 -5.51
N THR A 128 4.13 2.99 -5.08
CA THR A 128 3.94 3.35 -3.68
C THR A 128 2.52 3.82 -3.49
N ASP A 129 1.78 3.11 -2.63
CA ASP A 129 0.41 3.41 -2.27
C ASP A 129 0.31 3.82 -0.81
N VAL A 130 -0.54 4.80 -0.54
CA VAL A 130 -0.84 5.27 0.81
C VAL A 130 -2.29 4.95 1.13
N TRP A 131 -2.48 4.12 2.16
CA TRP A 131 -3.78 3.77 2.73
C TRP A 131 -4.03 4.54 4.02
N VAL A 132 -5.26 4.97 4.22
CA VAL A 132 -5.70 5.64 5.45
C VAL A 132 -6.99 4.98 5.95
N LYS A 133 -7.05 4.77 7.27
CA LYS A 133 -8.24 4.28 7.96
C LYS A 133 -9.03 5.44 8.54
N ALA A 134 -10.20 5.69 7.99
CA ALA A 134 -11.14 6.71 8.46
C ALA A 134 -12.52 6.08 8.67
N GLY A 135 -13.18 6.38 9.80
CA GLY A 135 -14.48 5.79 10.12
C GLY A 135 -14.48 4.26 10.17
N GLY A 136 -13.35 3.64 10.52
CA GLY A 136 -13.20 2.17 10.56
C GLY A 136 -12.93 1.51 9.20
N LYS A 137 -12.89 2.28 8.10
CA LYS A 137 -12.67 1.78 6.73
C LYS A 137 -11.30 2.18 6.21
N TRP A 138 -10.55 1.24 5.64
CA TRP A 138 -9.32 1.50 4.92
C TRP A 138 -9.61 1.89 3.46
N GLN A 139 -9.01 2.98 2.99
CA GLN A 139 -9.09 3.44 1.60
C GLN A 139 -7.75 3.99 1.14
N VAL A 140 -7.45 3.87 -0.15
CA VAL A 140 -6.28 4.48 -0.77
C VAL A 140 -6.52 5.97 -0.94
N VAL A 141 -5.57 6.80 -0.50
CA VAL A 141 -5.60 8.26 -0.67
C VAL A 141 -4.62 8.74 -1.73
N ALA A 142 -3.52 8.01 -1.93
CA ALA A 142 -2.54 8.36 -2.95
C ALA A 142 -1.87 7.11 -3.53
N SER A 143 -1.54 7.18 -4.81
CA SER A 143 -0.79 6.16 -5.53
C SER A 143 0.22 6.81 -6.49
N HIS A 144 1.38 6.20 -6.63
CA HIS A 144 2.40 6.63 -7.57
C HIS A 144 3.08 5.43 -8.22
N TYR A 145 3.09 5.40 -9.54
CA TYR A 145 3.80 4.43 -10.35
C TYR A 145 5.02 5.08 -11.00
N SER A 146 6.09 4.32 -11.15
CA SER A 146 7.32 4.78 -11.80
C SER A 146 7.98 3.66 -12.58
N VAL A 147 8.38 3.95 -13.82
CA VAL A 147 9.18 3.04 -14.64
C VAL A 147 10.62 3.06 -14.14
N PRO A 148 11.23 1.91 -13.78
CA PRO A 148 12.64 1.85 -13.43
C PRO A 148 13.51 2.29 -14.62
N VAL A 149 14.40 3.25 -14.38
CA VAL A 149 15.41 3.64 -15.39
C VAL A 149 16.41 2.48 -15.54
N LYS A 150 16.62 2.03 -16.78
CA LYS A 150 17.62 1.01 -17.12
C LYS A 150 19.02 1.59 -17.20
#